data_b54449f4e43745493770814edced3cdb
#
_entry.id   b54449f4e43745493770814edced3cdb
#
_cell.length_a   1.000
_cell.length_b   1.000
_cell.length_c   1.000
_cell.angle_alpha   90.00
_cell.angle_beta   90.00
_cell.angle_gamma   90.00
#
_symmetry.space_group_name_H-M   'P 1'
#
loop_
_entity.id
_entity.type
_entity.pdbx_description
1 polymer ?
#
loop_
_entity_poly.entity_id
_entity_poly.type
_entity_poly.pdbx_seq_one_letter_code
_entity_poly.pdbx_strand_id
1 'polypeptide(L)'
;MSVQEVKKQNVMKRVILDKVTVNIGLGESGERLQKAYQLLQELTGVKPVYTKAKKTIKEFNIRKGQLIGVKVTLRRQKAIEFLNRVLAAVGHRLKASSFDDYGNVSFGIAEHVLIPGTRYDPEVGIFGMDVAITLVRPGYRVMRRRRKKQHIPKRHRVTKEEAMEFMKQNFNVTIIEG
;
A
#
# COMPACT_ATOMS: atom_id res chain seq x y z
N MET A 1 30.92 -16.75 -28.83
CA MET A 1 30.10 -15.69 -28.19
C MET A 1 28.65 -16.07 -28.44
N SER A 2 27.99 -16.61 -27.41
CA SER A 2 26.60 -17.04 -27.48
C SER A 2 25.68 -15.82 -27.34
N VAL A 3 24.96 -15.52 -28.41
CA VAL A 3 23.87 -14.54 -28.40
C VAL A 3 22.78 -15.11 -27.50
N GLN A 4 22.68 -14.61 -26.26
CA GLN A 4 21.57 -14.94 -25.39
C GLN A 4 20.30 -14.40 -26.04
N GLU A 5 19.44 -15.30 -26.49
CA GLU A 5 18.07 -15.01 -26.91
C GLU A 5 17.34 -14.33 -25.75
N VAL A 6 17.20 -13.02 -25.86
CA VAL A 6 16.28 -12.26 -24.97
C VAL A 6 14.86 -12.73 -25.32
N LYS A 7 14.38 -13.76 -24.64
CA LYS A 7 12.98 -14.20 -24.73
C LYS A 7 12.10 -12.99 -24.52
N LYS A 8 11.45 -12.50 -25.56
CA LYS A 8 10.44 -11.44 -25.49
C LYS A 8 9.37 -11.86 -24.47
N GLN A 9 9.50 -11.38 -23.24
CA GLN A 9 8.50 -11.65 -22.22
C GLN A 9 7.16 -11.11 -22.68
N ASN A 10 6.12 -11.96 -22.61
CA ASN A 10 4.77 -11.55 -22.96
C ASN A 10 4.34 -10.38 -22.05
N VAL A 11 4.03 -9.24 -22.67
CA VAL A 11 3.63 -7.99 -21.98
C VAL A 11 2.49 -8.22 -20.99
N MET A 12 1.57 -9.15 -21.29
CA MET A 12 0.44 -9.50 -20.42
C MET A 12 0.85 -10.27 -19.16
N LYS A 13 2.05 -10.85 -19.11
CA LYS A 13 2.57 -11.54 -17.92
C LYS A 13 3.41 -10.64 -17.02
N ARG A 14 3.76 -9.43 -17.46
CA ARG A 14 4.57 -8.49 -16.68
C ARG A 14 3.84 -8.09 -15.40
N VAL A 15 4.51 -8.17 -14.25
CA VAL A 15 4.03 -7.64 -12.98
C VAL A 15 4.22 -6.13 -12.96
N ILE A 16 3.20 -5.39 -12.53
CA ILE A 16 3.21 -3.93 -12.43
C ILE A 16 2.62 -3.48 -11.08
N LEU A 17 3.11 -2.35 -10.59
CA LEU A 17 2.56 -1.67 -9.42
C LEU A 17 1.24 -0.98 -9.82
N ASP A 18 0.10 -1.41 -9.28
CA ASP A 18 -1.20 -0.79 -9.54
C ASP A 18 -1.45 0.40 -8.64
N LYS A 19 -1.24 0.22 -7.35
CA LYS A 19 -1.50 1.24 -6.33
C LYS A 19 -0.75 0.96 -5.04
N VAL A 20 -0.53 2.03 -4.28
CA VAL A 20 -0.13 2.00 -2.88
C VAL A 20 -1.24 2.68 -2.08
N THR A 21 -1.76 2.02 -1.07
CA THR A 21 -2.78 2.55 -0.18
C THR A 21 -2.16 2.74 1.19
N VAL A 22 -2.27 3.94 1.72
CA VAL A 22 -1.82 4.27 3.07
C VAL A 22 -3.05 4.50 3.93
N ASN A 23 -3.07 3.91 5.11
CA ASN A 23 -4.18 4.01 6.06
C ASN A 23 -3.66 4.39 7.43
N ILE A 24 -4.34 5.35 8.08
CA ILE A 24 -4.14 5.69 9.48
C ILE A 24 -5.46 5.43 10.19
N GLY A 25 -5.47 4.45 11.09
CA GLY A 25 -6.62 4.09 11.90
C GLY A 25 -6.47 4.64 13.31
N LEU A 26 -7.42 5.46 13.77
CA LEU A 26 -7.39 6.07 15.10
C LEU A 26 -8.44 5.50 16.05
N GLY A 27 -9.54 4.97 15.50
CA GLY A 27 -10.64 4.46 16.29
C GLY A 27 -11.53 5.57 16.91
N GLU A 28 -11.15 6.82 16.78
CA GLU A 28 -11.84 7.98 17.32
C GLU A 28 -12.06 9.06 16.26
N SER A 29 -13.05 9.90 16.47
CA SER A 29 -13.32 11.09 15.66
C SER A 29 -12.93 12.33 16.48
N GLY A 30 -12.56 13.40 15.79
CA GLY A 30 -12.21 14.67 16.44
C GLY A 30 -10.96 15.32 15.85
N GLU A 31 -10.31 16.14 16.66
CA GLU A 31 -9.15 16.94 16.24
C GLU A 31 -7.97 16.05 15.76
N ARG A 32 -7.70 14.96 16.48
CA ARG A 32 -6.65 14.02 16.14
C ARG A 32 -6.84 13.41 14.74
N LEU A 33 -8.09 13.17 14.33
CA LEU A 33 -8.42 12.68 13.00
C LEU A 33 -8.17 13.75 11.91
N GLN A 34 -8.42 15.04 12.24
CA GLN A 34 -8.13 16.14 11.32
C GLN A 34 -6.62 16.33 11.15
N LYS A 35 -5.84 16.24 12.23
CA LYS A 35 -4.38 16.28 12.18
C LYS A 35 -3.81 15.12 11.34
N ALA A 36 -4.32 13.91 11.48
CA ALA A 36 -3.94 12.77 10.65
C ALA A 36 -4.29 12.98 9.16
N TYR A 37 -5.40 13.64 8.89
CA TYR A 37 -5.79 14.00 7.52
C TYR A 37 -4.81 14.99 6.88
N GLN A 38 -4.46 16.05 7.59
CA GLN A 38 -3.49 17.06 7.13
C GLN A 38 -2.12 16.44 6.90
N LEU A 39 -1.62 15.67 7.88
CA LEU A 39 -0.36 14.94 7.78
C LEU A 39 -0.32 14.05 6.53
N LEU A 40 -1.37 13.26 6.29
CA LEU A 40 -1.41 12.36 5.13
C LEU A 40 -1.46 13.13 3.81
N GLN A 41 -2.12 14.28 3.79
CA GLN A 41 -2.15 15.18 2.62
C GLN A 41 -0.77 15.78 2.34
N GLU A 42 -0.05 16.23 3.34
CA GLU A 42 1.30 16.78 3.22
C GLU A 42 2.29 15.71 2.76
N LEU A 43 2.26 14.53 3.37
CA LEU A 43 3.14 13.43 3.03
C LEU A 43 3.00 12.95 1.58
N THR A 44 1.78 12.93 1.07
CA THR A 44 1.48 12.30 -0.22
C THR A 44 1.18 13.29 -1.34
N GLY A 45 0.91 14.56 -1.02
CA GLY A 45 0.47 15.56 -1.99
C GLY A 45 -0.86 15.20 -2.69
N VAL A 46 -1.69 14.35 -2.05
CA VAL A 46 -2.98 13.89 -2.58
C VAL A 46 -4.03 14.00 -1.48
N LYS A 47 -5.23 14.47 -1.82
CA LYS A 47 -6.35 14.62 -0.90
C LYS A 47 -6.77 13.25 -0.32
N PRO A 48 -6.64 13.04 1.01
CA PRO A 48 -7.07 11.81 1.66
C PRO A 48 -8.59 11.69 1.74
N VAL A 49 -9.06 10.51 2.15
CA VAL A 49 -10.49 10.23 2.36
C VAL A 49 -10.68 9.67 3.75
N TYR A 50 -11.65 10.19 4.48
CA TYR A 50 -12.05 9.63 5.77
C TYR A 50 -12.65 8.24 5.64
N THR A 51 -12.30 7.36 6.55
CA THR A 51 -12.86 6.00 6.63
C THR A 51 -13.90 5.93 7.74
N LYS A 52 -15.06 5.30 7.42
CA LYS A 52 -16.18 5.16 8.33
C LYS A 52 -16.22 3.76 8.94
N ALA A 53 -16.61 3.68 10.20
CA ALA A 53 -16.87 2.41 10.88
C ALA A 53 -17.99 1.63 10.18
N LYS A 54 -17.78 0.35 9.91
CA LYS A 54 -18.76 -0.54 9.26
C LYS A 54 -19.79 -1.09 10.25
N LYS A 55 -19.39 -1.28 11.51
CA LYS A 55 -20.20 -1.84 12.58
C LYS A 55 -20.09 -0.96 13.83
N THR A 56 -21.08 -1.06 14.72
CA THR A 56 -20.99 -0.51 16.08
C THR A 56 -20.24 -1.48 16.96
N ILE A 57 -19.25 -0.99 17.70
CA ILE A 57 -18.45 -1.76 18.66
C ILE A 57 -18.49 -1.01 19.98
N LYS A 58 -19.24 -1.53 20.94
CA LYS A 58 -19.49 -0.88 22.24
C LYS A 58 -18.21 -0.75 23.07
N GLU A 59 -17.35 -1.76 23.03
CA GLU A 59 -16.07 -1.83 23.76
C GLU A 59 -15.13 -0.68 23.42
N PHE A 60 -15.15 -0.21 22.17
CA PHE A 60 -14.34 0.91 21.69
C PHE A 60 -15.14 2.22 21.55
N ASN A 61 -16.40 2.28 22.01
CA ASN A 61 -17.28 3.43 21.83
C ASN A 61 -17.46 3.90 20.38
N ILE A 62 -17.36 2.97 19.43
CA ILE A 62 -17.46 3.24 17.99
C ILE A 62 -18.89 2.95 17.52
N ARG A 63 -19.51 3.91 16.84
CA ARG A 63 -20.83 3.77 16.22
C ARG A 63 -20.69 3.54 14.71
N LYS A 64 -21.58 2.75 14.13
CA LYS A 64 -21.66 2.56 12.67
C LYS A 64 -21.79 3.93 11.97
N GLY A 65 -20.93 4.15 10.95
CA GLY A 65 -20.90 5.40 10.20
C GLY A 65 -19.98 6.48 10.76
N GLN A 66 -19.48 6.34 11.99
CA GLN A 66 -18.53 7.25 12.61
C GLN A 66 -17.22 7.28 11.83
N LEU A 67 -16.60 8.46 11.69
CA LEU A 67 -15.30 8.63 11.08
C LEU A 67 -14.22 8.18 12.07
N ILE A 68 -13.42 7.16 11.70
CA ILE A 68 -12.45 6.52 12.61
C ILE A 68 -11.05 6.44 12.05
N GLY A 69 -10.83 6.89 10.83
CA GLY A 69 -9.51 6.85 10.21
C GLY A 69 -9.47 7.62 8.90
N VAL A 70 -8.30 7.66 8.32
CA VAL A 70 -8.01 8.35 7.07
C VAL A 70 -7.21 7.43 6.16
N LYS A 71 -7.50 7.45 4.87
CA LYS A 71 -6.74 6.71 3.86
C LYS A 71 -6.46 7.54 2.63
N VAL A 72 -5.36 7.23 1.95
CA VAL A 72 -5.03 7.75 0.63
C VAL A 72 -4.64 6.60 -0.29
N THR A 73 -4.93 6.75 -1.58
CA THR A 73 -4.54 5.76 -2.61
C THR A 73 -3.70 6.45 -3.66
N LEU A 74 -2.45 6.05 -3.76
CA LEU A 74 -1.48 6.56 -4.71
C LEU A 74 -1.36 5.63 -5.91
N ARG A 75 -1.11 6.19 -7.09
CA ARG A 75 -0.96 5.47 -8.34
C ARG A 75 0.16 6.04 -9.18
N ARG A 76 0.66 5.26 -10.14
CA ARG A 76 1.69 5.66 -11.09
C ARG A 76 2.93 6.21 -10.38
N GLN A 77 3.49 7.31 -10.88
CA GLN A 77 4.72 7.91 -10.38
C GLN A 77 4.65 8.27 -8.88
N LYS A 78 3.56 8.88 -8.42
CA LYS A 78 3.37 9.20 -6.99
C LYS A 78 3.42 7.98 -6.08
N ALA A 79 2.95 6.82 -6.57
CA ALA A 79 3.03 5.57 -5.81
C ALA A 79 4.47 5.08 -5.68
N ILE A 80 5.27 5.19 -6.75
CA ILE A 80 6.68 4.78 -6.77
C ILE A 80 7.52 5.66 -5.84
N GLU A 81 7.37 6.99 -5.97
CA GLU A 81 8.09 7.97 -5.15
C GLU A 81 7.79 7.79 -3.65
N PHE A 82 6.52 7.67 -3.32
CA PHE A 82 6.11 7.47 -1.94
C PHE A 82 6.61 6.12 -1.40
N LEU A 83 6.52 5.05 -2.20
CA LEU A 83 6.96 3.73 -1.82
C LEU A 83 8.47 3.68 -1.52
N ASN A 84 9.30 4.35 -2.32
CA ASN A 84 10.73 4.44 -2.06
C ASN A 84 11.03 5.12 -0.71
N ARG A 85 10.34 6.22 -0.39
CA ARG A 85 10.49 6.90 0.91
C ARG A 85 10.08 6.02 2.09
N VAL A 86 8.97 5.32 1.95
CA VAL A 86 8.43 4.44 2.98
C VAL A 86 9.30 3.20 3.20
N LEU A 87 9.84 2.61 2.13
CA LEU A 87 10.77 1.50 2.23
C LEU A 87 12.09 1.90 2.89
N ALA A 88 12.56 3.11 2.65
CA ALA A 88 13.73 3.64 3.36
C ALA A 88 13.47 3.75 4.88
N ALA A 89 12.25 4.13 5.31
CA ALA A 89 11.86 4.18 6.72
C ALA A 89 11.90 2.80 7.41
N VAL A 90 11.61 1.71 6.68
CA VAL A 90 11.70 0.32 7.18
C VAL A 90 13.05 -0.34 6.85
N GLY A 91 14.06 0.42 6.39
CA GLY A 91 15.39 -0.08 6.04
C GLY A 91 15.39 -1.10 4.89
N HIS A 92 14.44 -1.02 3.95
CA HIS A 92 14.25 -1.95 2.84
C HIS A 92 14.13 -3.44 3.25
N ARG A 93 13.60 -3.70 4.45
CA ARG A 93 13.44 -5.06 4.99
C ARG A 93 11.95 -5.37 5.16
N LEU A 94 11.48 -6.44 4.53
CA LEU A 94 10.10 -6.91 4.66
C LEU A 94 10.08 -8.38 5.06
N LYS A 95 9.12 -8.75 5.90
CA LYS A 95 8.91 -10.16 6.29
C LYS A 95 8.22 -10.92 5.16
N ALA A 96 8.55 -12.21 4.98
CA ALA A 96 7.87 -13.07 4.02
C ALA A 96 6.36 -13.21 4.31
N SER A 97 5.96 -13.07 5.59
CA SER A 97 4.55 -13.05 6.01
C SER A 97 3.77 -11.79 5.58
N SER A 98 4.47 -10.70 5.21
CA SER A 98 3.84 -9.48 4.67
C SER A 98 3.28 -9.63 3.26
N PHE A 99 3.60 -10.73 2.58
CA PHE A 99 3.16 -11.03 1.21
C PHE A 99 2.01 -12.03 1.23
N ASP A 100 0.92 -11.70 0.53
CA ASP A 100 -0.22 -12.59 0.34
C ASP A 100 -0.11 -13.44 -0.94
N ASP A 101 -1.00 -14.41 -1.09
CA ASP A 101 -1.03 -15.32 -2.26
C ASP A 101 -1.57 -14.66 -3.53
N TYR A 102 -1.95 -13.39 -3.47
CA TYR A 102 -2.56 -12.64 -4.58
C TYR A 102 -1.70 -11.49 -5.08
N GLY A 103 -0.44 -11.42 -4.64
CA GLY A 103 0.50 -10.38 -5.03
C GLY A 103 0.27 -9.04 -4.35
N ASN A 104 -0.37 -9.03 -3.17
CA ASN A 104 -0.40 -7.83 -2.35
C ASN A 104 0.68 -7.93 -1.27
N VAL A 105 1.18 -6.76 -0.85
CA VAL A 105 2.19 -6.64 0.21
C VAL A 105 1.68 -5.63 1.21
N SER A 106 1.74 -5.94 2.50
CA SER A 106 1.31 -5.02 3.55
C SER A 106 2.30 -5.00 4.70
N PHE A 107 2.60 -3.81 5.19
CA PHE A 107 3.44 -3.61 6.36
C PHE A 107 3.06 -2.31 7.08
N GLY A 108 3.36 -2.25 8.37
CA GLY A 108 3.13 -1.08 9.21
C GLY A 108 4.40 -0.25 9.39
N ILE A 109 4.21 1.04 9.59
CA ILE A 109 5.23 1.98 10.05
C ILE A 109 4.76 2.48 11.41
N ALA A 110 5.57 2.30 12.44
CA ALA A 110 5.22 2.69 13.79
C ALA A 110 5.07 4.21 13.92
N GLU A 111 5.96 4.96 13.28
CA GLU A 111 6.03 6.41 13.39
C GLU A 111 6.24 7.06 12.02
N HIS A 112 5.41 8.03 11.68
CA HIS A 112 5.53 8.76 10.41
C HIS A 112 6.84 9.55 10.30
N VAL A 113 7.44 9.92 11.42
CA VAL A 113 8.71 10.67 11.49
C VAL A 113 9.88 9.89 10.88
N LEU A 114 9.81 8.56 10.87
CA LEU A 114 10.82 7.71 10.23
C LEU A 114 10.88 7.86 8.71
N ILE A 115 9.84 8.45 8.09
CA ILE A 115 9.80 8.63 6.64
C ILE A 115 10.69 9.81 6.24
N PRO A 116 11.68 9.63 5.35
CA PRO A 116 12.54 10.70 4.91
C PRO A 116 11.77 11.90 4.34
N GLY A 117 12.15 13.11 4.76
CA GLY A 117 11.49 14.36 4.37
C GLY A 117 10.25 14.73 5.21
N THR A 118 10.01 14.01 6.30
CA THR A 118 8.97 14.36 7.28
C THR A 118 9.59 15.18 8.42
N ARG A 119 8.87 16.19 8.89
CA ARG A 119 9.24 16.95 10.08
C ARG A 119 8.37 16.51 11.26
N TYR A 120 8.98 16.44 12.42
CA TYR A 120 8.22 16.25 13.66
C TYR A 120 7.57 17.58 14.05
N ASP A 121 6.26 17.55 14.24
CA ASP A 121 5.48 18.67 14.76
C ASP A 121 4.83 18.23 16.07
N PRO A 122 5.19 18.86 17.20
CA PRO A 122 4.60 18.53 18.51
C PRO A 122 3.08 18.70 18.57
N GLU A 123 2.51 19.63 17.77
CA GLU A 123 1.08 19.85 17.72
C GLU A 123 0.34 18.73 17.00
N VAL A 124 0.96 18.14 15.99
CA VAL A 124 0.39 17.01 15.22
C VAL A 124 0.51 15.71 16.01
N GLY A 125 1.65 15.50 16.69
CA GLY A 125 1.96 14.28 17.41
C GLY A 125 2.43 13.14 16.50
N ILE A 126 2.61 11.95 17.08
CA ILE A 126 3.13 10.77 16.37
C ILE A 126 1.96 9.91 15.87
N PHE A 127 2.00 9.52 14.59
CA PHE A 127 1.04 8.62 13.96
C PHE A 127 1.73 7.41 13.35
N GLY A 128 1.20 6.24 13.68
CA GLY A 128 1.50 5.02 12.94
C GLY A 128 0.63 4.91 11.68
N MET A 129 1.10 4.19 10.69
CA MET A 129 0.35 3.97 9.45
C MET A 129 0.60 2.60 8.84
N ASP A 130 -0.44 2.09 8.16
CA ASP A 130 -0.36 0.86 7.39
C ASP A 130 -0.20 1.18 5.92
N VAL A 131 0.72 0.50 5.27
CA VAL A 131 0.98 0.63 3.84
C VAL A 131 0.65 -0.68 3.16
N ALA A 132 -0.30 -0.62 2.22
CA ALA A 132 -0.71 -1.77 1.41
C ALA A 132 -0.40 -1.51 -0.06
N ILE A 133 0.40 -2.39 -0.65
CA ILE A 133 0.84 -2.38 -2.04
C ILE A 133 0.04 -3.42 -2.80
N THR A 134 -0.46 -3.07 -3.98
CA THR A 134 -1.15 -4.03 -4.86
C THR A 134 -0.37 -4.15 -6.16
N LEU A 135 0.12 -5.35 -6.43
CA LEU A 135 0.75 -5.72 -7.68
C LEU A 135 -0.27 -6.43 -8.57
N VAL A 136 -0.22 -6.17 -9.87
CA VAL A 136 -1.17 -6.73 -10.82
C VAL A 136 -0.47 -7.05 -12.14
N ARG A 137 -1.13 -7.86 -12.97
CA ARG A 137 -0.78 -8.01 -14.39
C ARG A 137 -1.75 -7.21 -15.26
N PRO A 138 -1.36 -6.81 -16.46
CA PRO A 138 -2.27 -6.22 -17.43
C PRO A 138 -3.52 -7.11 -17.60
N GLY A 139 -4.69 -6.50 -17.81
CA GLY A 139 -5.96 -7.23 -17.91
C GLY A 139 -6.80 -7.30 -16.63
N TYR A 140 -6.29 -6.93 -15.46
CA TYR A 140 -7.05 -6.93 -14.19
C TYR A 140 -8.27 -5.97 -14.19
N ARG A 141 -8.37 -5.06 -15.17
CA ARG A 141 -9.55 -4.22 -15.36
C ARG A 141 -10.84 -5.04 -15.56
N VAL A 142 -10.75 -6.23 -16.17
CA VAL A 142 -11.90 -7.12 -16.40
C VAL A 142 -12.61 -7.48 -15.10
N MET A 143 -11.87 -7.67 -14.00
CA MET A 143 -12.41 -7.95 -12.68
C MET A 143 -13.06 -6.72 -12.02
N ARG A 144 -12.64 -5.49 -12.39
CA ARG A 144 -13.07 -4.24 -11.72
C ARG A 144 -14.14 -3.47 -12.48
N ARG A 145 -14.29 -3.71 -13.79
CA ARG A 145 -15.27 -3.01 -14.64
C ARG A 145 -16.71 -3.31 -14.21
N ARG A 146 -17.61 -2.35 -14.45
CA ARG A 146 -19.04 -2.49 -14.10
C ARG A 146 -19.77 -3.48 -15.00
N ARG A 147 -19.55 -3.39 -16.35
CA ARG A 147 -20.20 -4.25 -17.33
C ARG A 147 -19.27 -5.39 -17.75
N LYS A 148 -19.83 -6.57 -18.05
CA LYS A 148 -19.11 -7.77 -18.48
C LYS A 148 -17.93 -8.11 -17.53
N LYS A 149 -18.16 -7.97 -16.22
CA LYS A 149 -17.21 -8.32 -15.16
C LYS A 149 -16.99 -9.83 -15.18
N GLN A 150 -15.72 -10.26 -15.13
CA GLN A 150 -15.35 -11.68 -15.06
C GLN A 150 -14.21 -11.87 -14.09
N HIS A 151 -14.08 -13.07 -13.56
CA HIS A 151 -12.96 -13.46 -12.72
C HIS A 151 -11.69 -13.67 -13.54
N ILE A 152 -10.56 -13.35 -12.94
CA ILE A 152 -9.25 -13.61 -13.53
C ILE A 152 -8.84 -15.04 -13.17
N PRO A 153 -8.44 -15.87 -14.16
CA PRO A 153 -7.97 -17.22 -13.92
C PRO A 153 -6.76 -17.22 -12.96
N LYS A 154 -6.64 -18.25 -12.12
CA LYS A 154 -5.52 -18.40 -11.17
C LYS A 154 -4.16 -18.26 -11.87
N ARG A 155 -3.99 -18.88 -13.05
CA ARG A 155 -2.76 -18.82 -13.87
C ARG A 155 -2.32 -17.42 -14.32
N HIS A 156 -3.22 -16.42 -14.25
CA HIS A 156 -2.93 -15.03 -14.60
C HIS A 156 -2.79 -14.13 -13.39
N ARG A 157 -3.00 -14.64 -12.20
CA ARG A 157 -2.78 -13.87 -10.96
C ARG A 157 -1.29 -13.79 -10.65
N VAL A 158 -0.90 -12.73 -9.94
CA VAL A 158 0.46 -12.60 -9.41
C VAL A 158 0.55 -13.53 -8.20
N THR A 159 1.60 -14.35 -8.15
CA THR A 159 1.89 -15.23 -7.01
C THR A 159 2.73 -14.51 -5.96
N LYS A 160 2.85 -15.11 -4.78
CA LYS A 160 3.67 -14.61 -3.68
C LYS A 160 5.13 -14.48 -4.10
N GLU A 161 5.68 -15.51 -4.76
CA GLU A 161 7.07 -15.53 -5.23
C GLU A 161 7.35 -14.41 -6.25
N GLU A 162 6.46 -14.24 -7.22
CA GLU A 162 6.56 -13.17 -8.21
C GLU A 162 6.50 -11.77 -7.58
N ALA A 163 5.67 -11.60 -6.54
CA ALA A 163 5.59 -10.35 -5.79
C ALA A 163 6.90 -10.07 -5.04
N MET A 164 7.48 -11.09 -4.41
CA MET A 164 8.76 -11.00 -3.72
C MET A 164 9.89 -10.64 -4.70
N GLU A 165 9.93 -11.30 -5.84
CA GLU A 165 10.94 -11.04 -6.89
C GLU A 165 10.80 -9.62 -7.45
N PHE A 166 9.57 -9.16 -7.72
CA PHE A 166 9.29 -7.80 -8.16
C PHE A 166 9.79 -6.75 -7.17
N MET A 167 9.56 -6.95 -5.87
CA MET A 167 10.01 -6.03 -4.83
C MET A 167 11.54 -6.02 -4.68
N LYS A 168 12.20 -7.18 -4.80
CA LYS A 168 13.67 -7.27 -4.82
C LYS A 168 14.27 -6.52 -6.01
N GLN A 169 13.76 -6.75 -7.22
CA GLN A 169 14.33 -6.18 -8.45
C GLN A 169 14.10 -4.67 -8.60
N ASN A 170 12.91 -4.17 -8.25
CA ASN A 170 12.52 -2.78 -8.51
C ASN A 170 12.74 -1.84 -7.33
N PHE A 171 12.78 -2.36 -6.10
CA PHE A 171 12.86 -1.55 -4.88
C PHE A 171 13.99 -1.97 -3.93
N ASN A 172 14.87 -2.90 -4.35
CA ASN A 172 16.00 -3.39 -3.56
C ASN A 172 15.59 -3.87 -2.14
N VAL A 173 14.43 -4.53 -2.04
CA VAL A 173 13.91 -5.02 -0.76
C VAL A 173 14.57 -6.33 -0.39
N THR A 174 15.07 -6.44 0.85
CA THR A 174 15.53 -7.70 1.45
C THR A 174 14.36 -8.38 2.15
N ILE A 175 14.11 -9.65 1.84
CA ILE A 175 13.04 -10.43 2.45
C ILE A 175 13.63 -11.24 3.60
N ILE A 176 13.03 -11.10 4.77
CA ILE A 176 13.40 -11.81 5.99
C ILE A 176 12.38 -12.93 6.21
N GLU A 177 12.88 -14.16 6.39
CA GLU A 177 12.07 -15.25 6.89
C GLU A 177 11.70 -14.96 8.34
N GLY A 178 10.40 -14.86 8.63
CA GLY A 178 9.88 -14.55 9.96
C GLY A 178 8.98 -15.64 10.47
#